data_6b3c416f51cecfb08c5d083b3be100b4
#
_entry.id   6b3c416f51cecfb08c5d083b3be100b4
#
_cell.length_a   1.000
_cell.length_b   1.000
_cell.length_c   1.000
_cell.angle_alpha   90.00
_cell.angle_beta   90.00
_cell.angle_gamma   90.00
#
_symmetry.space_group_name_H-M   'P 1'
#
loop_
_entity.id
_entity.type
_entity.pdbx_description
1 polymer ?
#
loop_
_entity_poly.entity_id
_entity_poly.type
_entity_poly.pdbx_seq_one_letter_code
_entity_poly.pdbx_strand_id
1 'polypeptide(L)'
;HYAAQVPEDFRFIVKAPREVTDPYARDDRGRPTGTNPLFLNAHAAVDNFFGPARLGLGRKAGPLVFQFSPVPHPELRTLEARIKLFERITTFLAELRAPGDGLLLAAEFRNYELFTPRMMKRLRTLGVSPVIGLHPAMPGIRRQTEALRCWAGDFRESEAELSGESDVFVPKASGSSI
;
A
#
# COMPACT_ATOMS: atom_id res chain seq x y z
N HIS A 1 6.16 21.85 18.50
CA HIS A 1 5.82 20.44 18.29
C HIS A 1 4.36 20.36 17.89
N TYR A 2 4.03 19.83 16.70
CA TYR A 2 2.64 19.77 16.19
C TYR A 2 1.70 19.01 17.14
N ALA A 3 2.18 17.91 17.74
CA ALA A 3 1.38 17.11 18.66
C ALA A 3 0.88 17.88 19.90
N ALA A 4 1.62 18.91 20.35
CA ALA A 4 1.22 19.73 21.49
C ALA A 4 0.19 20.83 21.14
N GLN A 5 -0.05 21.05 19.84
CA GLN A 5 -0.96 22.11 19.35
C GLN A 5 -2.35 21.62 19.02
N VAL A 6 -2.62 20.33 19.19
CA VAL A 6 -3.90 19.70 18.86
C VAL A 6 -4.48 18.96 20.06
N PRO A 7 -5.81 18.75 20.13
CA PRO A 7 -6.48 18.00 21.19
C PRO A 7 -5.94 16.57 21.37
N GLU A 8 -6.19 15.95 22.51
CA GLU A 8 -5.69 14.60 22.84
C GLU A 8 -6.31 13.49 21.96
N ASP A 9 -7.51 13.69 21.47
CA ASP A 9 -8.23 12.78 20.58
C ASP A 9 -7.84 12.95 19.10
N PHE A 10 -7.07 13.98 18.75
CA PHE A 10 -6.60 14.20 17.38
C PHE A 10 -5.64 13.10 16.93
N ARG A 11 -5.77 12.66 15.68
CA ARG A 11 -4.89 11.67 15.05
C ARG A 11 -4.34 12.21 13.74
N PHE A 12 -3.01 12.12 13.60
CA PHE A 12 -2.31 12.50 12.37
C PHE A 12 -2.27 11.32 11.39
N ILE A 13 -2.63 11.56 10.15
CA ILE A 13 -2.26 10.67 9.05
C ILE A 13 -0.89 11.14 8.56
N VAL A 14 0.09 10.23 8.55
CA VAL A 14 1.46 10.56 8.20
C VAL A 14 1.87 9.80 6.95
N LYS A 15 2.26 10.55 5.93
CA LYS A 15 2.72 9.95 4.67
C LYS A 15 4.22 9.64 4.72
N ALA A 16 4.58 8.43 4.31
CA ALA A 16 5.98 8.02 4.19
C ALA A 16 6.74 8.90 3.20
N PRO A 17 8.03 9.17 3.46
CA PRO A 17 8.86 9.94 2.55
C PRO A 17 9.03 9.20 1.21
N ARG A 18 9.19 9.99 0.14
CA ARG A 18 9.31 9.47 -1.22
C ARG A 18 10.54 8.56 -1.40
N GLU A 19 11.57 8.79 -0.62
CA GLU A 19 12.80 8.02 -0.64
C GLU A 19 12.59 6.52 -0.45
N VAL A 20 11.56 6.11 0.28
CA VAL A 20 11.27 4.68 0.50
C VAL A 20 10.13 4.15 -0.37
N THR A 21 9.38 5.04 -1.05
CA THR A 21 8.18 4.67 -1.82
C THR A 21 8.27 4.93 -3.33
N ASP A 22 9.33 5.59 -3.80
CA ASP A 22 9.55 5.87 -5.23
C ASP A 22 10.67 4.99 -5.79
N PRO A 23 10.46 4.23 -6.87
CA PRO A 23 11.50 3.41 -7.48
C PRO A 23 12.63 4.23 -8.10
N TYR A 24 12.43 5.54 -8.30
CA TYR A 24 13.41 6.43 -8.92
C TYR A 24 13.86 7.52 -7.97
N ALA A 25 15.16 7.80 -7.97
CA ALA A 25 15.70 9.05 -7.45
C ALA A 25 15.22 10.21 -8.33
N ARG A 26 15.01 11.39 -7.72
CA ARG A 26 14.52 12.57 -8.44
C ARG A 26 15.33 13.80 -8.11
N ASP A 27 15.48 14.68 -9.12
CA ASP A 27 16.03 16.01 -8.93
C ASP A 27 15.04 16.96 -8.22
N ASP A 28 15.48 18.18 -7.93
CA ASP A 28 14.68 19.23 -7.27
C ASP A 28 13.41 19.62 -8.06
N ARG A 29 13.37 19.31 -9.37
CA ARG A 29 12.21 19.52 -10.24
C ARG A 29 11.31 18.31 -10.34
N GLY A 30 11.61 17.23 -9.58
CA GLY A 30 10.85 16.00 -9.54
C GLY A 30 11.07 15.06 -10.74
N ARG A 31 12.10 15.28 -11.58
CA ARG A 31 12.41 14.43 -12.72
C ARG A 31 13.25 13.24 -12.29
N PRO A 32 12.98 12.02 -12.83
CA PRO A 32 13.81 10.86 -12.54
C PRO A 32 15.27 11.07 -12.96
N THR A 33 16.20 10.72 -12.07
CA THR A 33 17.65 10.80 -12.31
C THR A 33 18.35 9.45 -12.32
N GLY A 34 17.63 8.38 -11.93
CA GLY A 34 18.14 7.02 -11.88
C GLY A 34 17.32 6.14 -10.94
N THR A 35 17.79 4.92 -10.70
CA THR A 35 17.19 4.04 -9.71
C THR A 35 17.39 4.55 -8.29
N ASN A 36 16.39 4.37 -7.44
CA ASN A 36 16.49 4.77 -6.04
C ASN A 36 16.94 3.58 -5.17
N PRO A 37 18.14 3.60 -4.57
CA PRO A 37 18.63 2.50 -3.75
C PRO A 37 17.87 2.32 -2.43
N LEU A 38 17.13 3.34 -1.99
CA LEU A 38 16.32 3.29 -0.77
C LEU A 38 14.89 2.80 -1.02
N PHE A 39 14.51 2.58 -2.28
CA PHE A 39 13.18 2.08 -2.61
C PHE A 39 12.91 0.72 -1.98
N LEU A 40 11.89 0.65 -1.11
CA LEU A 40 11.52 -0.52 -0.33
C LEU A 40 12.62 -0.98 0.64
N ASN A 41 13.40 -0.04 1.17
CA ASN A 41 14.37 -0.30 2.22
C ASN A 41 13.70 -0.13 3.60
N ALA A 42 13.50 -1.24 4.31
CA ALA A 42 12.80 -1.24 5.59
C ALA A 42 13.60 -0.53 6.69
N HIS A 43 14.93 -0.67 6.71
CA HIS A 43 15.78 0.06 7.67
C HIS A 43 15.65 1.56 7.49
N ALA A 44 15.76 2.04 6.26
CA ALA A 44 15.59 3.47 5.96
C ALA A 44 14.18 3.97 6.34
N ALA A 45 13.15 3.16 6.14
CA ALA A 45 11.78 3.50 6.54
C ALA A 45 11.64 3.57 8.07
N VAL A 46 12.26 2.66 8.81
CA VAL A 46 12.24 2.67 10.28
C VAL A 46 12.98 3.89 10.82
N ASP A 47 14.20 4.15 10.34
CA ASP A 47 15.06 5.21 10.87
C ASP A 47 14.54 6.62 10.52
N ASN A 48 14.10 6.80 9.27
CA ASN A 48 13.74 8.13 8.74
C ASN A 48 12.25 8.45 8.82
N PHE A 49 11.39 7.47 9.16
CA PHE A 49 9.94 7.68 9.17
C PHE A 49 9.25 7.14 10.42
N PHE A 50 9.35 5.85 10.71
CA PHE A 50 8.67 5.24 11.87
C PHE A 50 9.16 5.80 13.19
N GLY A 51 10.47 5.81 13.39
CA GLY A 51 11.09 6.33 14.61
C GLY A 51 10.69 7.77 14.87
N PRO A 52 10.92 8.71 13.94
CA PRO A 52 10.48 10.10 14.07
C PRO A 52 8.98 10.27 14.27
N ALA A 53 8.13 9.54 13.54
CA ALA A 53 6.68 9.62 13.70
C ALA A 53 6.24 9.17 15.11
N ARG A 54 6.78 8.07 15.59
CA ARG A 54 6.49 7.53 16.92
C ARG A 54 6.96 8.45 18.04
N LEU A 55 8.20 8.95 17.94
CA LEU A 55 8.77 9.86 18.94
C LEU A 55 8.08 11.23 18.93
N GLY A 56 7.76 11.76 17.74
CA GLY A 56 7.19 13.09 17.59
C GLY A 56 5.69 13.18 17.87
N LEU A 57 4.92 12.14 17.58
CA LEU A 57 3.46 12.13 17.66
C LEU A 57 2.93 11.27 18.80
N GLY A 58 3.67 10.26 19.24
CA GLY A 58 3.25 9.34 20.29
C GLY A 58 1.87 8.75 20.02
N ARG A 59 0.95 8.86 20.96
CA ARG A 59 -0.44 8.37 20.84
C ARG A 59 -1.28 9.09 19.78
N LYS A 60 -0.84 10.24 19.28
CA LYS A 60 -1.50 11.00 18.20
C LYS A 60 -1.08 10.54 16.80
N ALA A 61 -0.15 9.58 16.68
CA ALA A 61 0.12 8.92 15.43
C ALA A 61 -1.09 8.07 15.03
N GLY A 62 -1.71 8.41 13.92
CA GLY A 62 -2.73 7.62 13.23
C GLY A 62 -2.10 6.76 12.14
N PRO A 63 -2.80 6.51 11.01
CA PRO A 63 -2.27 5.70 9.93
C PRO A 63 -0.97 6.25 9.33
N LEU A 64 0.03 5.38 9.20
CA LEU A 64 1.25 5.64 8.45
C LEU A 64 1.04 5.13 7.02
N VAL A 65 0.99 6.05 6.05
CA VAL A 65 0.59 5.78 4.67
C VAL A 65 1.79 5.66 3.77
N PHE A 66 2.00 4.48 3.19
CA PHE A 66 2.97 4.23 2.13
C PHE A 66 2.31 4.43 0.78
N GLN A 67 2.51 5.61 0.19
CA GLN A 67 2.05 5.92 -1.16
C GLN A 67 3.13 5.52 -2.16
N PHE A 68 2.99 4.36 -2.77
CA PHE A 68 3.93 3.87 -3.78
C PHE A 68 3.77 4.64 -5.08
N SER A 69 4.86 5.29 -5.51
CA SER A 69 4.93 5.99 -6.79
C SER A 69 4.74 5.02 -7.96
N PRO A 70 4.14 5.46 -9.08
CA PRO A 70 3.89 4.56 -10.19
C PRO A 70 5.20 4.07 -10.83
N VAL A 71 5.29 2.77 -11.01
CA VAL A 71 6.27 2.14 -11.90
C VAL A 71 5.76 2.29 -13.33
N PRO A 72 6.60 2.68 -14.30
CA PRO A 72 6.18 2.82 -15.68
C PRO A 72 5.56 1.55 -16.25
N HIS A 73 4.44 1.68 -16.96
CA HIS A 73 3.72 0.55 -17.52
C HIS A 73 4.58 -0.41 -18.39
N PRO A 74 5.57 0.07 -19.19
CA PRO A 74 6.47 -0.83 -19.90
C PRO A 74 7.24 -1.81 -19.01
N GLU A 75 7.55 -1.41 -17.76
CA GLU A 75 8.27 -2.25 -16.80
C GLU A 75 7.36 -3.31 -16.15
N LEU A 76 6.04 -3.16 -16.25
CA LEU A 76 5.03 -4.07 -15.68
C LEU A 76 4.28 -4.89 -16.73
N ARG A 77 4.81 -4.99 -17.96
CA ARG A 77 4.14 -5.71 -19.07
C ARG A 77 4.06 -7.21 -18.83
N THR A 78 5.09 -7.79 -18.22
CA THR A 78 5.13 -9.25 -17.98
C THR A 78 4.53 -9.59 -16.62
N LEU A 79 3.93 -10.77 -16.54
CA LEU A 79 3.42 -11.30 -15.27
C LEU A 79 4.56 -11.43 -14.24
N GLU A 80 5.73 -11.88 -14.68
CA GLU A 80 6.92 -12.01 -13.81
C GLU A 80 7.32 -10.67 -13.17
N ALA A 81 7.37 -9.59 -13.95
CA ALA A 81 7.70 -8.25 -13.44
C ALA A 81 6.67 -7.77 -12.39
N ARG A 82 5.38 -8.03 -12.64
CA ARG A 82 4.31 -7.73 -11.69
C ARG A 82 4.42 -8.55 -10.40
N ILE A 83 4.70 -9.84 -10.51
CA ILE A 83 4.91 -10.71 -9.36
C ILE A 83 6.13 -10.25 -8.56
N LYS A 84 7.25 -9.95 -9.21
CA LYS A 84 8.46 -9.46 -8.55
C LYS A 84 8.21 -8.15 -7.77
N LEU A 85 7.49 -7.21 -8.36
CA LEU A 85 7.13 -5.97 -7.67
C LEU A 85 6.19 -6.25 -6.48
N PHE A 86 5.18 -7.10 -6.67
CA PHE A 86 4.28 -7.56 -5.61
C PHE A 86 5.06 -8.14 -4.43
N GLU A 87 5.97 -9.07 -4.68
CA GLU A 87 6.77 -9.72 -3.64
C GLU A 87 7.65 -8.73 -2.90
N ARG A 88 8.33 -7.84 -3.62
CA ARG A 88 9.16 -6.79 -3.01
C ARG A 88 8.36 -5.87 -2.09
N ILE A 89 7.18 -5.39 -2.52
CA ILE A 89 6.32 -4.53 -1.70
C ILE A 89 5.81 -5.28 -0.48
N THR A 90 5.36 -6.52 -0.65
CA THR A 90 4.79 -7.29 0.47
C THR A 90 5.85 -7.74 1.47
N THR A 91 7.08 -8.02 1.05
CA THR A 91 8.23 -8.28 1.92
C THR A 91 8.57 -7.02 2.73
N PHE A 92 8.72 -5.89 2.05
CA PHE A 92 8.96 -4.60 2.71
C PHE A 92 7.91 -4.28 3.79
N LEU A 93 6.62 -4.42 3.46
CA LEU A 93 5.54 -4.18 4.43
C LEU A 93 5.55 -5.19 5.59
N ALA A 94 5.97 -6.43 5.34
CA ALA A 94 6.12 -7.44 6.38
C ALA A 94 7.28 -7.11 7.35
N GLU A 95 8.41 -6.64 6.82
CA GLU A 95 9.58 -6.23 7.60
C GLU A 95 9.29 -5.02 8.50
N LEU A 96 8.38 -4.15 8.09
CA LEU A 96 7.96 -3.00 8.88
C LEU A 96 7.03 -3.35 10.06
N ARG A 97 6.45 -4.56 10.05
CA ARG A 97 5.51 -5.00 11.10
C ARG A 97 6.24 -5.59 12.28
N ALA A 98 6.41 -4.81 13.34
CA ALA A 98 6.82 -5.34 14.64
C ALA A 98 5.58 -5.84 15.41
N PRO A 99 5.62 -7.03 16.01
CA PRO A 99 4.53 -7.50 16.85
C PRO A 99 4.25 -6.53 18.00
N GLY A 100 3.00 -6.07 18.10
CA GLY A 100 2.55 -5.27 19.25
C GLY A 100 2.90 -3.78 19.22
N ASP A 101 3.39 -3.24 18.11
CA ASP A 101 3.70 -1.81 17.99
C ASP A 101 2.46 -0.87 17.97
N GLY A 102 1.28 -1.44 17.74
CA GLY A 102 0.00 -0.70 17.67
C GLY A 102 -0.11 0.28 16.52
N LEU A 103 0.88 0.34 15.61
CA LEU A 103 0.87 1.25 14.47
C LEU A 103 -0.08 0.77 13.38
N LEU A 104 -0.85 1.70 12.84
CA LEU A 104 -1.74 1.45 11.71
C LEU A 104 -0.99 1.71 10.41
N LEU A 105 -0.79 0.67 9.60
CA LEU A 105 -0.17 0.81 8.28
C LEU A 105 -1.23 0.87 7.20
N ALA A 106 -1.02 1.74 6.21
CA ALA A 106 -1.84 1.82 5.03
C ALA A 106 -0.99 1.90 3.76
N ALA A 107 -1.46 1.31 2.67
CA ALA A 107 -0.77 1.29 1.38
C ALA A 107 -1.65 1.90 0.29
N GLU A 108 -1.12 2.89 -0.42
CA GLU A 108 -1.73 3.51 -1.59
C GLU A 108 -0.94 3.13 -2.83
N PHE A 109 -1.60 2.50 -3.80
CA PHE A 109 -0.98 2.09 -5.06
C PHE A 109 -1.38 3.03 -6.19
N ARG A 110 -0.39 3.50 -6.94
CA ARG A 110 -0.60 4.33 -8.15
C ARG A 110 -0.64 3.49 -9.44
N ASN A 111 -0.34 2.19 -9.35
CA ASN A 111 -0.44 1.25 -10.45
C ASN A 111 -1.71 0.42 -10.33
N TYR A 112 -2.54 0.38 -11.38
CA TYR A 112 -3.74 -0.45 -11.39
C TYR A 112 -3.42 -1.95 -11.39
N GLU A 113 -2.25 -2.34 -11.88
CA GLU A 113 -1.75 -3.72 -11.91
C GLU A 113 -1.58 -4.32 -10.52
N LEU A 114 -1.43 -3.48 -9.49
CA LEU A 114 -1.31 -3.89 -8.09
C LEU A 114 -2.67 -4.01 -7.38
N PHE A 115 -3.76 -3.53 -7.98
CA PHE A 115 -5.11 -3.71 -7.43
C PHE A 115 -5.67 -5.08 -7.84
N THR A 116 -5.13 -6.13 -7.24
CA THR A 116 -5.53 -7.52 -7.49
C THR A 116 -6.05 -8.18 -6.22
N PRO A 117 -6.89 -9.24 -6.34
CA PRO A 117 -7.34 -10.04 -5.18
C PRO A 117 -6.16 -10.56 -4.35
N ARG A 118 -5.10 -11.01 -5.00
CA ARG A 118 -3.88 -11.51 -4.34
C ARG A 118 -3.22 -10.42 -3.49
N MET A 119 -3.09 -9.19 -4.00
CA MET A 119 -2.53 -8.07 -3.23
C MET A 119 -3.42 -7.74 -2.02
N MET A 120 -4.73 -7.67 -2.21
CA MET A 120 -5.67 -7.34 -1.14
C MET A 120 -5.65 -8.38 -0.02
N LYS A 121 -5.59 -9.67 -0.34
CA LYS A 121 -5.44 -10.74 0.64
C LYS A 121 -4.12 -10.62 1.40
N ARG A 122 -3.04 -10.35 0.69
CA ARG A 122 -1.72 -10.21 1.33
C ARG A 122 -1.68 -9.01 2.26
N LEU A 123 -2.22 -7.85 1.86
CA LEU A 123 -2.35 -6.69 2.74
C LEU A 123 -3.15 -7.01 4.01
N ARG A 124 -4.29 -7.71 3.85
CA ARG A 124 -5.10 -8.15 4.99
C ARG A 124 -4.30 -9.02 5.95
N THR A 125 -3.58 -10.03 5.44
CA THR A 125 -2.73 -10.92 6.26
C THR A 125 -1.66 -10.13 7.01
N LEU A 126 -1.12 -9.08 6.39
CA LEU A 126 -0.13 -8.21 7.01
C LEU A 126 -0.75 -7.15 7.94
N GLY A 127 -2.09 -7.06 8.02
CA GLY A 127 -2.77 -6.01 8.78
C GLY A 127 -2.53 -4.60 8.21
N VAL A 128 -2.32 -4.49 6.90
CA VAL A 128 -2.14 -3.22 6.18
C VAL A 128 -3.43 -2.85 5.47
N SER A 129 -3.92 -1.64 5.68
CA SER A 129 -5.15 -1.16 5.04
C SER A 129 -4.88 -0.60 3.64
N PRO A 130 -5.66 -0.98 2.61
CA PRO A 130 -5.58 -0.31 1.32
C PRO A 130 -6.17 1.09 1.41
N VAL A 131 -5.53 2.06 0.73
CA VAL A 131 -6.02 3.44 0.61
C VAL A 131 -6.82 3.58 -0.67
N ILE A 132 -8.01 4.18 -0.58
CA ILE A 132 -8.87 4.57 -1.70
C ILE A 132 -8.64 6.05 -1.99
N GLY A 133 -8.48 6.41 -3.26
CA GLY A 133 -8.25 7.80 -3.63
C GLY A 133 -8.66 8.13 -5.06
N LEU A 134 -8.83 9.42 -5.34
CA LEU A 134 -9.10 9.93 -6.68
C LEU A 134 -7.81 10.54 -7.25
N HIS A 135 -7.19 9.84 -8.18
CA HIS A 135 -5.98 10.30 -8.85
C HIS A 135 -5.90 9.69 -10.26
N PRO A 136 -5.45 10.43 -11.29
CA PRO A 136 -5.41 9.93 -12.67
C PRO A 136 -4.61 8.63 -12.88
N ALA A 137 -3.59 8.38 -12.05
CA ALA A 137 -2.79 7.16 -12.11
C ALA A 137 -3.38 5.99 -11.30
N MET A 138 -4.48 6.20 -10.56
CA MET A 138 -5.17 5.13 -9.84
C MET A 138 -6.30 4.53 -10.67
N PRO A 139 -6.69 3.27 -10.40
CA PRO A 139 -7.88 2.69 -11.01
C PRO A 139 -9.13 3.50 -10.66
N GLY A 140 -10.17 3.41 -11.51
CA GLY A 140 -11.46 4.01 -11.20
C GLY A 140 -12.03 3.54 -9.86
N ILE A 141 -12.87 4.36 -9.23
CA ILE A 141 -13.40 4.12 -7.87
C ILE A 141 -14.12 2.76 -7.74
N ARG A 142 -14.80 2.31 -8.80
CA ARG A 142 -15.46 1.00 -8.82
C ARG A 142 -14.47 -0.13 -8.56
N ARG A 143 -13.34 -0.15 -9.27
CA ARG A 143 -12.30 -1.18 -9.07
C ARG A 143 -11.66 -1.09 -7.68
N GLN A 144 -11.49 0.12 -7.17
CA GLN A 144 -10.96 0.31 -5.82
C GLN A 144 -11.93 -0.21 -4.75
N THR A 145 -13.24 0.00 -4.90
CA THR A 145 -14.25 -0.54 -3.98
C THR A 145 -14.37 -2.06 -4.09
N GLU A 146 -14.26 -2.63 -5.28
CA GLU A 146 -14.18 -4.07 -5.48
C GLU A 146 -12.94 -4.66 -4.75
N ALA A 147 -11.79 -4.01 -4.89
CA ALA A 147 -10.57 -4.39 -4.17
C ALA A 147 -10.76 -4.32 -2.65
N LEU A 148 -11.40 -3.26 -2.14
CA LEU A 148 -11.68 -3.12 -0.71
C LEU A 148 -12.59 -4.25 -0.18
N ARG A 149 -13.61 -4.65 -0.93
CA ARG A 149 -14.45 -5.80 -0.59
C ARG A 149 -13.63 -7.09 -0.54
N CYS A 150 -12.73 -7.32 -1.50
CA CYS A 150 -11.82 -8.45 -1.48
C CYS A 150 -10.91 -8.43 -0.24
N TRP A 151 -10.38 -7.27 0.13
CA TRP A 151 -9.61 -7.10 1.36
C TRP A 151 -10.46 -7.40 2.60
N ALA A 152 -11.72 -6.99 2.63
CA ALA A 152 -12.67 -7.29 3.72
C ALA A 152 -13.08 -8.78 3.78
N GLY A 153 -12.86 -9.55 2.71
CA GLY A 153 -13.21 -10.97 2.63
C GLY A 153 -14.59 -11.24 2.02
N ASP A 154 -15.17 -10.25 1.34
CA ASP A 154 -16.53 -10.34 0.77
C ASP A 154 -16.59 -10.92 -0.65
N PHE A 155 -15.44 -11.36 -1.21
CA PHE A 155 -15.34 -11.97 -2.52
C PHE A 155 -15.10 -13.47 -2.44
N ARG A 156 -15.77 -14.24 -3.32
CA ARG A 156 -15.39 -15.61 -3.60
C ARG A 156 -14.16 -15.65 -4.49
N GLU A 157 -13.28 -16.58 -4.25
CA GLU A 157 -12.21 -16.92 -5.16
C GLU A 157 -12.79 -17.71 -6.33
N SER A 158 -12.47 -17.31 -7.57
CA SER A 158 -12.67 -18.18 -8.70
C SER A 158 -11.51 -19.19 -8.77
N GLU A 159 -11.74 -20.38 -9.33
CA GLU A 159 -10.68 -21.38 -9.53
C GLU A 159 -9.53 -20.82 -10.38
N ALA A 160 -9.84 -19.91 -11.32
CA ALA A 160 -8.84 -19.19 -12.12
C ALA A 160 -7.93 -18.27 -11.30
N GLU A 161 -8.43 -17.69 -10.20
CA GLU A 161 -7.61 -16.86 -9.30
C GLU A 161 -6.65 -17.72 -8.47
N LEU A 162 -7.04 -18.95 -8.13
CA LEU A 162 -6.19 -19.91 -7.40
C LEU A 162 -5.04 -20.42 -8.27
N SER A 163 -5.25 -20.53 -9.60
CA SER A 163 -4.20 -20.91 -10.56
C SER A 163 -3.22 -19.78 -10.91
N GLY A 164 -3.48 -18.55 -10.45
CA GLY A 164 -2.67 -17.37 -10.75
C GLY A 164 -2.90 -16.77 -12.15
N GLU A 165 -3.92 -17.25 -12.87
CA GLU A 165 -4.20 -16.86 -14.27
C GLU A 165 -5.12 -15.63 -14.41
N SER A 166 -5.78 -15.20 -13.34
CA SER A 166 -6.73 -14.08 -13.39
C SER A 166 -6.48 -13.01 -12.35
N ASP A 167 -6.29 -11.77 -12.81
CA ASP A 167 -6.26 -10.54 -12.01
C ASP A 167 -7.66 -9.87 -11.94
N VAL A 168 -8.74 -10.65 -12.09
CA VAL A 168 -10.11 -10.12 -12.15
C VAL A 168 -10.80 -10.27 -10.80
N PHE A 169 -11.44 -9.19 -10.33
CA PHE A 169 -12.31 -9.22 -9.16
C PHE A 169 -13.68 -9.85 -9.51
N VAL A 170 -14.01 -10.95 -8.86
CA VAL A 170 -15.33 -11.60 -9.00
C VAL A 170 -16.16 -11.36 -7.75
N PRO A 171 -17.29 -10.65 -7.82
CA PRO A 171 -18.13 -10.42 -6.66
C PRO A 171 -18.82 -11.71 -6.18
N LYS A 172 -18.94 -11.90 -4.88
CA LYS A 172 -19.80 -12.94 -4.31
C LYS A 172 -21.21 -12.77 -4.83
N ALA A 173 -21.82 -13.84 -5.31
CA ALA A 173 -23.25 -13.85 -5.54
C ALA A 173 -23.95 -13.52 -4.21
N SER A 174 -24.74 -12.46 -4.19
CA SER A 174 -25.62 -12.17 -3.06
C SER A 174 -26.54 -13.39 -2.88
N GLY A 175 -26.35 -14.16 -1.83
CA GLY A 175 -27.26 -15.23 -1.47
C GLY A 175 -28.62 -14.61 -1.24
N SER A 176 -29.58 -14.90 -2.10
CA SER A 176 -30.98 -14.63 -1.84
C SER A 176 -31.38 -15.52 -0.63
N SER A 177 -31.41 -14.89 0.52
CA SER A 177 -32.17 -15.47 1.63
C SER A 177 -33.64 -15.19 1.31
N ILE A 178 -34.35 -16.22 0.93
CA ILE A 178 -35.81 -16.29 0.93
C ILE A 178 -36.27 -16.48 2.37
#